data_8d1c681405b8bfc32300ca2fda428924
#
_entry.id   8d1c681405b8bfc32300ca2fda428924
#
_cell.length_a   1.000
_cell.length_b   1.000
_cell.length_c   1.000
_cell.angle_alpha   90.00
_cell.angle_beta   90.00
_cell.angle_gamma   90.00
#
_symmetry.space_group_name_H-M   'P 1'
#
loop_
_entity.id
_entity.type
_entity.pdbx_description
1 polymer ?
#
loop_
_entity_poly.entity_id
_entity_poly.type
_entity_poly.pdbx_seq_one_letter_code
_entity_poly.pdbx_strand_id
1 'polypeptide(L)'
;MTAEGGAAERVTQAYQVHGVGRPGGHARLECNATELRPDTGSVSDGYRAGPAELLCAALASCLLKNIERFSETLPFAYEVASIEVSAERQDVPPMMTRMTYRIEIATEEPDRRVDLLHRNIRKFGTITNTLAAACDLSGEMVARRPHTSG
;
A
#
# COMPACT_ATOMS: atom_id res chain seq x y z
N MET A 1 -1.32 15.89 -44.92
CA MET A 1 -1.67 14.79 -44.03
C MET A 1 -1.20 15.15 -42.61
N THR A 2 -2.07 15.71 -41.81
CA THR A 2 -1.83 15.96 -40.39
C THR A 2 -2.21 14.70 -39.66
N ALA A 3 -1.23 14.00 -39.07
CA ALA A 3 -1.50 12.93 -38.14
C ALA A 3 -2.05 13.56 -36.85
N GLU A 4 -3.36 13.53 -36.69
CA GLU A 4 -3.95 13.78 -35.38
C GLU A 4 -3.56 12.62 -34.46
N GLY A 5 -2.52 12.84 -33.67
CA GLY A 5 -2.22 11.99 -32.56
C GLY A 5 -3.36 12.11 -31.53
N GLY A 6 -4.29 11.18 -31.55
CA GLY A 6 -5.33 11.09 -30.55
C GLY A 6 -4.68 11.03 -29.18
N ALA A 7 -4.89 12.05 -28.33
CA ALA A 7 -4.52 11.98 -26.94
C ALA A 7 -5.21 10.77 -26.32
N ALA A 8 -4.45 9.81 -25.78
CA ALA A 8 -5.00 8.67 -25.07
C ALA A 8 -5.95 9.19 -23.99
N GLU A 9 -7.22 8.78 -24.07
CA GLU A 9 -8.24 9.15 -23.10
C GLU A 9 -7.81 8.70 -21.71
N ARG A 10 -7.59 9.65 -20.79
CA ARG A 10 -7.21 9.33 -19.40
C ARG A 10 -8.40 8.74 -18.69
N VAL A 11 -8.36 7.43 -18.44
CA VAL A 11 -9.37 6.76 -17.61
C VAL A 11 -9.20 7.24 -16.18
N THR A 12 -10.19 7.96 -15.67
CA THR A 12 -10.22 8.45 -14.29
C THR A 12 -11.15 7.57 -13.46
N GLN A 13 -10.64 7.08 -12.36
CA GLN A 13 -11.42 6.35 -11.33
C GLN A 13 -11.63 7.28 -10.14
N ALA A 14 -12.83 7.27 -9.59
CA ALA A 14 -13.20 8.07 -8.43
C ALA A 14 -13.50 7.16 -7.24
N TYR A 15 -13.09 7.63 -6.06
CA TYR A 15 -13.28 6.93 -4.79
C TYR A 15 -13.91 7.88 -3.78
N GLN A 16 -14.73 7.35 -2.88
CA GLN A 16 -15.41 8.13 -1.87
C GLN A 16 -15.48 7.38 -0.56
N VAL A 17 -15.26 8.09 0.53
CA VAL A 17 -15.42 7.62 1.91
C VAL A 17 -16.29 8.62 2.64
N HIS A 18 -17.26 8.14 3.42
CA HIS A 18 -18.09 8.97 4.29
C HIS A 18 -17.63 8.80 5.74
N GLY A 19 -17.50 9.90 6.49
CA GLY A 19 -17.06 9.86 7.86
C GLY A 19 -17.93 10.71 8.78
N VAL A 20 -18.15 10.22 10.00
CA VAL A 20 -18.83 10.93 11.08
C VAL A 20 -17.98 10.83 12.34
N GLY A 21 -17.67 11.98 12.93
CA GLY A 21 -16.92 12.07 14.19
C GLY A 21 -17.76 12.71 15.29
N ARG A 22 -17.52 12.29 16.52
CA ARG A 22 -18.13 12.86 17.74
C ARG A 22 -17.03 13.26 18.72
N PRO A 23 -17.29 14.24 19.61
CA PRO A 23 -16.34 14.58 20.67
C PRO A 23 -15.91 13.35 21.48
N GLY A 24 -14.64 13.34 21.89
CA GLY A 24 -14.05 12.24 22.65
C GLY A 24 -13.35 11.19 21.78
N GLY A 25 -13.20 11.45 20.48
CA GLY A 25 -12.44 10.56 19.60
C GLY A 25 -13.23 9.35 19.09
N HIS A 26 -14.53 9.47 19.00
CA HIS A 26 -15.42 8.46 18.45
C HIS A 26 -15.75 8.79 16.99
N ALA A 27 -15.22 8.02 16.08
CA ALA A 27 -15.46 8.19 14.65
C ALA A 27 -15.83 6.88 13.97
N ARG A 28 -16.54 7.02 12.87
CA ARG A 28 -16.92 5.93 11.99
C ARG A 28 -16.68 6.37 10.55
N LEU A 29 -16.00 5.53 9.80
CA LEU A 29 -15.76 5.72 8.37
C LEU A 29 -16.47 4.59 7.62
N GLU A 30 -17.21 4.95 6.58
CA GLU A 30 -17.84 4.00 5.67
C GLU A 30 -17.05 3.95 4.37
N CYS A 31 -16.41 2.80 4.11
CA CYS A 31 -15.60 2.54 2.94
C CYS A 31 -16.25 1.40 2.15
N ASN A 32 -17.05 1.73 1.14
CA ASN A 32 -17.96 0.78 0.49
C ASN A 32 -18.89 0.14 1.55
N ALA A 33 -18.96 -1.18 1.63
CA ALA A 33 -19.73 -1.88 2.64
C ALA A 33 -18.97 -2.15 3.95
N THR A 34 -17.77 -1.60 4.09
CA THR A 34 -16.90 -1.81 5.25
C THR A 34 -16.93 -0.61 6.18
N GLU A 35 -17.08 -0.84 7.47
CA GLU A 35 -16.98 0.17 8.50
C GLU A 35 -15.63 0.11 9.20
N LEU A 36 -14.97 1.26 9.31
CA LEU A 36 -13.76 1.44 10.10
C LEU A 36 -14.04 2.35 11.28
N ARG A 37 -13.44 2.06 12.43
CA ARG A 37 -13.54 2.87 13.64
C ARG A 37 -12.17 3.37 14.09
N PRO A 38 -11.65 4.43 13.43
CA PRO A 38 -10.33 4.95 13.75
C PRO A 38 -10.29 5.69 15.09
N ASP A 39 -9.09 5.81 15.63
CA ASP A 39 -8.81 6.73 16.73
C ASP A 39 -8.74 8.16 16.21
N THR A 40 -9.71 8.97 16.59
CA THR A 40 -9.77 10.41 16.29
C THR A 40 -9.68 11.27 17.55
N GLY A 41 -9.27 10.71 18.68
CA GLY A 41 -8.99 11.44 19.91
C GLY A 41 -7.79 12.36 19.76
N SER A 42 -7.76 13.44 20.52
CA SER A 42 -6.65 14.38 20.55
C SER A 42 -5.35 13.75 21.09
N VAL A 43 -5.52 12.72 21.91
CA VAL A 43 -4.43 11.87 22.42
C VAL A 43 -4.71 10.44 21.98
N SER A 44 -3.69 9.78 21.40
CA SER A 44 -3.82 8.40 20.95
C SER A 44 -4.17 7.47 22.12
N ASP A 45 -5.15 6.56 21.89
CA ASP A 45 -5.49 5.52 22.85
C ASP A 45 -4.52 4.32 22.82
N GLY A 46 -3.62 4.27 21.82
CA GLY A 46 -2.65 3.19 21.64
C GLY A 46 -3.29 1.86 21.23
N TYR A 47 -4.56 1.84 20.94
CA TYR A 47 -5.33 0.62 20.59
C TYR A 47 -5.92 0.67 19.18
N ARG A 48 -6.70 1.69 18.87
CA ARG A 48 -7.28 1.84 17.53
C ARG A 48 -6.30 2.50 16.57
N ALA A 49 -6.42 2.17 15.29
CA ALA A 49 -5.61 2.80 14.25
C ALA A 49 -5.96 4.28 14.12
N GLY A 50 -4.96 5.15 14.22
CA GLY A 50 -5.08 6.56 13.87
C GLY A 50 -4.82 6.83 12.39
N PRO A 51 -4.84 8.10 11.95
CA PRO A 51 -4.62 8.47 10.55
C PRO A 51 -3.29 7.97 9.97
N ALA A 52 -2.22 8.00 10.76
CA ALA A 52 -0.91 7.55 10.32
C ALA A 52 -0.88 6.04 10.03
N GLU A 53 -1.43 5.24 10.93
CA GLU A 53 -1.55 3.80 10.74
C GLU A 53 -2.47 3.45 9.57
N LEU A 54 -3.53 4.22 9.35
CA LEU A 54 -4.41 4.03 8.20
C LEU A 54 -3.69 4.35 6.89
N LEU A 55 -2.81 5.34 6.87
CA LEU A 55 -1.98 5.63 5.69
C LEU A 55 -1.00 4.48 5.39
N CYS A 56 -0.35 3.95 6.43
CA CYS A 56 0.51 2.78 6.30
C CYS A 56 -0.29 1.55 5.82
N ALA A 57 -1.49 1.36 6.34
CA ALA A 57 -2.39 0.28 5.91
C ALA A 57 -2.80 0.42 4.44
N ALA A 58 -3.03 1.65 3.96
CA ALA A 58 -3.32 1.91 2.56
C ALA A 58 -2.16 1.50 1.65
N LEU A 59 -0.92 1.82 2.04
CA LEU A 59 0.27 1.39 1.30
C LEU A 59 0.41 -0.13 1.30
N ALA A 60 0.29 -0.77 2.46
CA ALA A 60 0.35 -2.23 2.58
C ALA A 60 -0.70 -2.91 1.71
N SER A 61 -1.93 -2.45 1.77
CA SER A 61 -3.05 -2.94 0.98
C SER A 61 -2.80 -2.79 -0.53
N CYS A 62 -2.27 -1.66 -0.96
CA CYS A 62 -1.91 -1.40 -2.35
C CYS A 62 -0.83 -2.37 -2.85
N LEU A 63 0.21 -2.59 -2.06
CA LEU A 63 1.30 -3.50 -2.43
C LEU A 63 0.80 -4.95 -2.50
N LEU A 64 0.02 -5.41 -1.54
CA LEU A 64 -0.55 -6.76 -1.55
C LEU A 64 -1.51 -6.97 -2.73
N LYS A 65 -2.35 -5.98 -3.03
CA LYS A 65 -3.25 -6.04 -4.20
C LYS A 65 -2.47 -6.15 -5.51
N ASN A 66 -1.37 -5.41 -5.62
CA ASN A 66 -0.54 -5.48 -6.83
C ASN A 66 0.26 -6.77 -6.92
N ILE A 67 0.66 -7.38 -5.80
CA ILE A 67 1.22 -8.74 -5.80
C ILE A 67 0.23 -9.69 -6.43
N GLU A 68 -1.02 -9.69 -5.98
CA GLU A 68 -2.08 -10.54 -6.56
C GLU A 68 -2.25 -10.29 -8.06
N ARG A 69 -2.42 -9.03 -8.44
CA ARG A 69 -2.62 -8.65 -9.84
C ARG A 69 -1.48 -9.08 -10.75
N PHE A 70 -0.24 -8.82 -10.36
CA PHE A 70 0.92 -9.14 -11.17
C PHE A 70 1.32 -10.61 -11.09
N SER A 71 0.95 -11.33 -10.03
CA SER A 71 1.13 -12.77 -9.96
C SER A 71 0.33 -13.49 -11.05
N GLU A 72 -0.86 -12.99 -11.37
CA GLU A 72 -1.67 -13.50 -12.48
C GLU A 72 -1.05 -13.17 -13.84
N THR A 73 -0.60 -11.92 -14.01
CA THR A 73 -0.04 -11.43 -15.29
C THR A 73 1.31 -12.06 -15.63
N LEU A 74 2.18 -12.22 -14.63
CA LEU A 74 3.53 -12.77 -14.80
C LEU A 74 3.60 -14.30 -14.67
N PRO A 75 2.52 -15.02 -14.58
CA PRO A 75 2.30 -16.30 -13.88
C PRO A 75 3.35 -16.57 -12.78
N PHE A 76 3.22 -15.88 -11.65
CA PHE A 76 4.11 -15.98 -10.49
C PHE A 76 3.41 -16.74 -9.37
N ALA A 77 3.96 -17.87 -8.96
CA ALA A 77 3.37 -18.70 -7.91
C ALA A 77 3.93 -18.32 -6.53
N TYR A 78 3.05 -18.10 -5.56
CA TYR A 78 3.42 -17.87 -4.17
C TYR A 78 2.37 -18.43 -3.22
N GLU A 79 2.77 -18.75 -2.00
CA GLU A 79 1.84 -19.24 -0.97
C GLU A 79 1.25 -18.11 -0.13
N VAL A 80 2.11 -17.21 0.33
CA VAL A 80 1.74 -16.11 1.20
C VAL A 80 2.74 -14.98 1.04
N ALA A 81 2.24 -13.75 1.12
CA ALA A 81 3.06 -12.56 1.22
C ALA A 81 2.71 -11.83 2.52
N SER A 82 3.71 -11.53 3.31
CA SER A 82 3.59 -10.69 4.49
C SER A 82 4.30 -9.37 4.27
N ILE A 83 3.76 -8.30 4.86
CA ILE A 83 4.30 -6.96 4.68
C ILE A 83 4.34 -6.21 6.00
N GLU A 84 5.43 -5.51 6.21
CA GLU A 84 5.61 -4.56 7.29
C GLU A 84 5.88 -3.19 6.70
N VAL A 85 5.15 -2.18 7.16
CA VAL A 85 5.28 -0.79 6.72
C VAL A 85 5.61 0.07 7.92
N SER A 86 6.63 0.91 7.77
CA SER A 86 7.03 1.89 8.77
C SER A 86 7.00 3.28 8.18
N ALA A 87 6.69 4.28 9.01
CA ALA A 87 6.67 5.67 8.61
C ALA A 87 7.33 6.54 9.66
N GLU A 88 8.01 7.59 9.20
CA GLU A 88 8.59 8.63 10.05
C GLU A 88 7.89 9.95 9.78
N ARG A 89 7.57 10.66 10.84
CA ARG A 89 6.88 11.95 10.81
C ARG A 89 7.77 13.03 11.38
N GLN A 90 7.78 14.21 10.75
CA GLN A 90 8.32 15.45 11.35
C GLN A 90 7.20 16.30 11.95
N ASP A 91 7.56 17.18 12.87
CA ASP A 91 6.57 18.02 13.58
C ASP A 91 6.30 19.36 12.90
N VAL A 92 7.29 19.94 12.21
CA VAL A 92 7.18 21.30 11.64
C VAL A 92 7.70 21.32 10.20
N PRO A 93 6.81 21.44 9.20
CA PRO A 93 5.38 21.20 9.30
C PRO A 93 5.07 19.73 9.60
N PRO A 94 3.92 19.40 10.19
CA PRO A 94 3.57 18.01 10.46
C PRO A 94 3.32 17.26 9.14
N MET A 95 4.20 16.33 8.83
CA MET A 95 4.11 15.52 7.61
C MET A 95 4.97 14.25 7.71
N MET A 96 4.62 13.24 6.94
CA MET A 96 5.48 12.07 6.76
C MET A 96 6.68 12.45 5.91
N THR A 97 7.88 12.10 6.37
CA THR A 97 9.14 12.36 5.64
C THR A 97 9.68 11.13 4.96
N ARG A 98 9.43 9.96 5.55
CA ARG A 98 9.90 8.68 5.03
C ARG A 98 8.87 7.59 5.30
N MET A 99 8.69 6.73 4.32
CA MET A 99 7.98 5.47 4.47
C MET A 99 8.82 4.33 3.92
N THR A 100 8.89 3.23 4.64
CA THR A 100 9.62 2.04 4.23
C THR A 100 8.71 0.82 4.34
N TYR A 101 8.94 -0.16 3.48
CA TYR A 101 8.25 -1.44 3.59
C TYR A 101 9.21 -2.60 3.38
N ARG A 102 8.89 -3.72 4.00
CA ARG A 102 9.54 -5.00 3.79
C ARG A 102 8.47 -6.06 3.51
N ILE A 103 8.60 -6.72 2.38
CA ILE A 103 7.75 -7.84 1.98
C ILE A 103 8.55 -9.13 2.05
N GLU A 104 7.99 -10.13 2.72
CA GLU A 104 8.45 -11.50 2.63
C GLU A 104 7.44 -12.31 1.84
N ILE A 105 7.87 -12.94 0.76
CA ILE A 105 7.03 -13.74 -0.10
C ILE A 105 7.48 -15.21 -0.08
N ALA A 106 6.59 -16.09 0.35
CA ALA A 106 6.85 -17.52 0.34
C ALA A 106 6.65 -18.08 -1.08
N THR A 107 7.76 -18.42 -1.73
CA THR A 107 7.75 -18.82 -3.14
C THR A 107 8.94 -19.68 -3.49
N GLU A 108 8.76 -20.58 -4.46
CA GLU A 108 9.83 -21.32 -5.13
C GLU A 108 10.38 -20.59 -6.37
N GLU A 109 9.77 -19.48 -6.74
CA GLU A 109 10.22 -18.71 -7.90
C GLU A 109 11.65 -18.18 -7.70
N PRO A 110 12.49 -18.16 -8.75
CA PRO A 110 13.87 -17.66 -8.62
C PRO A 110 13.91 -16.15 -8.33
N ASP A 111 14.99 -15.72 -7.70
CA ASP A 111 15.16 -14.33 -7.23
C ASP A 111 14.94 -13.29 -8.34
N ARG A 112 15.37 -13.58 -9.57
CA ARG A 112 15.14 -12.69 -10.72
C ARG A 112 13.64 -12.42 -10.97
N ARG A 113 12.78 -13.40 -10.71
CA ARG A 113 11.33 -13.26 -10.86
C ARG A 113 10.72 -12.52 -9.68
N VAL A 114 11.24 -12.71 -8.49
CA VAL A 114 10.89 -11.92 -7.30
C VAL A 114 11.22 -10.44 -7.53
N ASP A 115 12.40 -10.15 -8.07
CA ASP A 115 12.81 -8.77 -8.42
C ASP A 115 11.91 -8.17 -9.52
N LEU A 116 11.54 -8.96 -10.51
CA LEU A 116 10.63 -8.52 -11.56
C LEU A 116 9.24 -8.18 -10.99
N LEU A 117 8.70 -9.03 -10.13
CA LEU A 117 7.44 -8.78 -9.43
C LEU A 117 7.52 -7.48 -8.61
N HIS A 118 8.59 -7.32 -7.83
CA HIS A 118 8.80 -6.14 -7.00
C HIS A 118 8.84 -4.86 -7.83
N ARG A 119 9.56 -4.84 -8.93
CA ARG A 119 9.61 -3.68 -9.83
C ARG A 119 8.24 -3.31 -10.38
N ASN A 120 7.42 -4.29 -10.75
CA ASN A 120 6.08 -4.05 -11.27
C ASN A 120 5.13 -3.49 -10.22
N ILE A 121 5.12 -4.05 -9.02
CA ILE A 121 4.25 -3.54 -7.94
C ILE A 121 4.64 -2.12 -7.51
N ARG A 122 5.92 -1.77 -7.61
CA ARG A 122 6.40 -0.39 -7.37
C ARG A 122 5.94 0.57 -8.46
N LYS A 123 6.11 0.19 -9.71
CA LYS A 123 5.84 1.05 -10.86
C LYS A 123 4.36 1.37 -11.04
N PHE A 124 3.51 0.40 -10.79
CA PHE A 124 2.07 0.47 -11.13
C PHE A 124 1.14 0.61 -9.93
N GLY A 125 1.65 0.78 -8.73
CA GLY A 125 0.84 1.00 -7.53
C GLY A 125 0.35 2.43 -7.43
N THR A 126 -0.98 2.63 -7.36
CA THR A 126 -1.58 3.96 -7.23
C THR A 126 -1.14 4.65 -5.94
N ILE A 127 -1.28 3.99 -4.81
CA ILE A 127 -0.89 4.57 -3.51
C ILE A 127 0.62 4.71 -3.43
N THR A 128 1.38 3.73 -3.93
CA THR A 128 2.84 3.78 -4.00
C THR A 128 3.32 5.02 -4.76
N ASN A 129 2.78 5.27 -5.95
CA ASN A 129 3.15 6.42 -6.76
C ASN A 129 2.77 7.75 -6.09
N THR A 130 1.60 7.79 -5.45
CA THR A 130 1.14 8.98 -4.72
C THR A 130 2.06 9.31 -3.55
N LEU A 131 2.40 8.33 -2.73
CA LEU A 131 3.27 8.52 -1.57
C LEU A 131 4.72 8.79 -1.96
N ALA A 132 5.22 8.17 -3.02
CA ALA A 132 6.57 8.42 -3.54
C ALA A 132 6.77 9.87 -4.01
N ALA A 133 5.70 10.53 -4.43
CA ALA A 133 5.73 11.95 -4.80
C ALA A 133 5.71 12.88 -3.57
N ALA A 134 5.26 12.40 -2.42
CA ALA A 134 5.09 13.20 -1.20
C ALA A 134 6.22 13.02 -0.17
N CYS A 135 6.83 11.84 -0.10
CA CYS A 135 7.88 11.53 0.86
C CYS A 135 8.90 10.54 0.29
N ASP A 136 9.97 10.29 1.03
CA ASP A 136 10.96 9.29 0.67
C ASP A 136 10.39 7.88 0.91
N LEU A 137 10.04 7.19 -0.18
CA LEU A 137 9.47 5.85 -0.14
C LEU A 137 10.46 4.83 -0.67
N SER A 138 10.83 3.88 0.16
CA SER A 138 11.70 2.76 -0.20
C SER A 138 11.19 1.45 0.39
N GLY A 139 11.67 0.35 -0.14
CA GLY A 139 11.32 -0.97 0.39
C GLY A 139 11.99 -2.11 -0.34
N GLU A 140 11.84 -3.29 0.20
CA GLU A 140 12.39 -4.52 -0.33
C GLU A 140 11.37 -5.64 -0.35
N MET A 141 11.59 -6.58 -1.25
CA MET A 141 10.89 -7.85 -1.29
C MET A 141 11.91 -8.96 -1.25
N VAL A 142 11.76 -9.87 -0.29
CA VAL A 142 12.64 -11.03 -0.13
C VAL A 142 11.83 -12.31 -0.23
N ALA A 143 12.39 -13.29 -0.92
CA ALA A 143 11.81 -14.62 -0.99
C ALA A 143 12.12 -15.38 0.29
N ARG A 144 11.09 -16.02 0.84
CA ARG A 144 11.23 -17.05 1.85
C ARG A 144 10.99 -18.39 1.17
N ARG A 145 12.03 -19.23 1.19
CA ARG A 145 11.92 -20.57 0.61
C ARG A 145 11.18 -21.48 1.57
N PRO A 146 10.20 -22.27 1.09
CA PRO A 146 9.57 -23.29 1.92
C PRO A 146 10.61 -24.24 2.47
N HIS A 147 10.50 -24.60 3.76
CA HIS A 147 11.36 -25.64 4.32
C HIS A 147 10.98 -26.97 3.69
N THR A 148 11.85 -27.52 2.85
CA THR A 148 11.78 -28.94 2.51
C THR A 148 12.18 -29.71 3.75
N SER A 149 11.18 -30.26 4.44
CA SER A 149 11.41 -31.30 5.46
C SER A 149 11.97 -32.51 4.73
N GLY A 150 13.29 -32.69 4.81
CA GLY A 150 13.94 -33.93 4.35
C GLY A 150 13.72 -35.07 5.30
#